data_e1234cd0d2f2abf67c7514dfb5fcaf8d
#
_entry.id   e1234cd0d2f2abf67c7514dfb5fcaf8d
#
_cell.length_a   1.000
_cell.length_b   1.000
_cell.length_c   1.000
_cell.angle_alpha   90.00
_cell.angle_beta   90.00
_cell.angle_gamma   90.00
#
_symmetry.space_group_name_H-M   'P 1'
#
loop_
_entity.id
_entity.type
_entity.pdbx_description
1 polymer ?
#
loop_
_entity_poly.entity_id
_entity_poly.type
_entity_poly.pdbx_seq_one_letter_code
_entity_poly.pdbx_strand_id
1 'polypeptide(L)'
;IFPRPDEYDAAALRSRLRQTSFLVPGLTLTLADERAAEPGAAGGADDGASGVGRGGAGGASGDAAGGVETFLAKGGTRDFVDFLASDGSVTDTFRLTGRGAYTETVQQFDRASGHLRPVEVERTCAVDVALRWGIGYDTTERSFVNIIATPMGGTHLTGFEQAVTRVLRRQIESNARALKVTSRDGRIEKDDILAGMTAVVAVRVPEPQFEGQTKEVLGTAPVRQIVAKVVETELTALLTSTKRDLKAQSRALQEKIVGEMRARVSARMHKEITRRKTALETSTLPAKLADCRSDDVAASELFIVEGDSALGTAKNARNSEFQALLPIRGKILNVQKASQADMLRNAECSAIIQVVGAGSGRTFDIESARYGKVILMTDADVDGAHIRTLLLTLFFRYMRPMIEAGRVFAAVPPLHRIEVSGSGRRKKEIIYTYSDEELVTTLRRLERAGRSFKEPQRYKGLGEMDAHQLAETTMEPEHRTLRRITLGDEAELTEAENVFELLMGSAVEPRRDFIIAGAADVDRERIDA
;
A
#
# COMPACT_ATOMS: atom_id res chain seq x y z
N ILE A 1 7.04 -35.44 -12.23
CA ILE A 1 6.14 -34.77 -13.18
C ILE A 1 6.52 -33.31 -13.11
N PHE A 2 7.16 -32.82 -14.16
CA PHE A 2 7.51 -31.38 -14.23
C PHE A 2 6.39 -30.64 -14.96
N PRO A 3 6.04 -29.41 -14.56
CA PRO A 3 5.08 -28.59 -15.28
C PRO A 3 5.59 -28.34 -16.72
N ARG A 4 4.65 -28.04 -17.63
CA ARG A 4 5.03 -27.71 -19.02
C ARG A 4 5.78 -26.37 -19.01
N PRO A 5 6.69 -26.13 -19.99
CA PRO A 5 7.47 -24.89 -20.05
C PRO A 5 6.63 -23.59 -20.04
N ASP A 6 5.43 -23.66 -20.59
CA ASP A 6 4.43 -22.59 -20.65
C ASP A 6 3.66 -22.36 -19.33
N GLU A 7 3.81 -23.26 -18.34
CA GLU A 7 3.18 -23.17 -17.02
C GLU A 7 4.08 -22.48 -15.97
N TYR A 8 5.32 -22.12 -16.30
CA TYR A 8 6.19 -21.40 -15.38
C TYR A 8 5.80 -19.93 -15.28
N ASP A 9 5.57 -19.48 -14.05
CA ASP A 9 5.31 -18.08 -13.74
C ASP A 9 6.61 -17.26 -13.80
N ALA A 10 6.74 -16.45 -14.84
CA ALA A 10 7.90 -15.59 -15.05
C ALA A 10 8.01 -14.51 -13.95
N ALA A 11 6.89 -14.01 -13.41
CA ALA A 11 6.88 -13.00 -12.36
C ALA A 11 7.41 -13.58 -11.04
N ALA A 12 6.98 -14.80 -10.68
CA ALA A 12 7.49 -15.50 -9.52
C ALA A 12 9.00 -15.80 -9.64
N LEU A 13 9.47 -16.17 -10.83
CA LEU A 13 10.91 -16.38 -11.08
C LEU A 13 11.70 -15.07 -10.97
N ARG A 14 11.22 -13.97 -11.53
CA ARG A 14 11.83 -12.64 -11.40
C ARG A 14 11.96 -12.23 -9.94
N SER A 15 10.89 -12.34 -9.19
CA SER A 15 10.86 -12.03 -7.76
C SER A 15 11.89 -12.85 -6.99
N ARG A 16 11.96 -14.15 -7.25
CA ARG A 16 12.90 -15.07 -6.60
C ARG A 16 14.37 -14.76 -6.94
N LEU A 17 14.68 -14.49 -8.20
CA LEU A 17 16.03 -14.16 -8.64
C LEU A 17 16.49 -12.80 -8.07
N ARG A 18 15.62 -11.82 -8.10
CA ARG A 18 15.86 -10.50 -7.49
C ARG A 18 16.14 -10.63 -5.99
N GLN A 19 15.29 -11.33 -5.26
CA GLN A 19 15.48 -11.61 -3.84
C GLN A 19 16.82 -12.30 -3.56
N THR A 20 17.18 -13.30 -4.37
CA THR A 20 18.45 -14.02 -4.21
C THR A 20 19.66 -13.12 -4.46
N SER A 21 19.59 -12.20 -5.44
CA SER A 21 20.67 -11.24 -5.71
C SER A 21 20.94 -10.32 -4.53
N PHE A 22 19.90 -9.90 -3.79
CA PHE A 22 20.06 -9.10 -2.57
C PHE A 22 20.67 -9.90 -1.40
N LEU A 23 20.33 -11.18 -1.26
CA LEU A 23 20.83 -12.01 -0.16
C LEU A 23 22.25 -12.51 -0.36
N VAL A 24 22.74 -12.51 -1.62
CA VAL A 24 24.10 -12.92 -2.01
C VAL A 24 24.77 -11.76 -2.76
N PRO A 25 25.32 -10.78 -2.05
CA PRO A 25 25.89 -9.59 -2.66
C PRO A 25 26.97 -9.93 -3.70
N GLY A 26 26.88 -9.32 -4.89
CA GLY A 26 27.82 -9.54 -5.98
C GLY A 26 27.50 -10.75 -6.87
N LEU A 27 26.49 -11.55 -6.55
CA LEU A 27 26.01 -12.60 -7.44
C LEU A 27 25.20 -11.97 -8.59
N THR A 28 25.61 -12.25 -9.82
CA THR A 28 24.87 -11.86 -11.02
C THR A 28 23.98 -13.03 -11.45
N LEU A 29 22.67 -12.77 -11.54
CA LEU A 29 21.67 -13.72 -12.03
C LEU A 29 21.02 -13.16 -13.29
N THR A 30 20.80 -14.02 -14.29
CA THR A 30 20.21 -13.62 -15.56
C THR A 30 18.99 -14.49 -15.84
N LEU A 31 17.86 -13.88 -16.19
CA LEU A 31 16.66 -14.54 -16.65
C LEU A 31 16.44 -14.21 -18.13
N ALA A 32 16.37 -15.23 -18.96
CA ALA A 32 15.96 -15.11 -20.36
C ALA A 32 14.62 -15.82 -20.53
N ASP A 33 13.57 -15.07 -20.87
CA ASP A 33 12.25 -15.63 -21.17
C ASP A 33 12.04 -15.64 -22.69
N GLU A 34 12.29 -16.81 -23.30
CA GLU A 34 12.18 -16.98 -24.74
C GLU A 34 10.74 -17.06 -25.25
N ARG A 35 9.75 -17.18 -24.34
CA ARG A 35 8.32 -17.21 -24.70
C ARG A 35 7.80 -15.85 -25.15
N ALA A 36 8.46 -14.76 -24.75
CA ALA A 36 8.09 -13.38 -25.09
C ALA A 36 8.66 -12.89 -26.43
N ALA A 37 9.45 -13.71 -27.12
CA ALA A 37 10.00 -13.38 -28.43
C ALA A 37 8.96 -13.71 -29.52
N GLU A 38 7.98 -12.82 -29.77
CA GLU A 38 7.26 -12.86 -31.04
C GLU A 38 8.19 -12.43 -32.18
N PRO A 39 8.25 -13.17 -33.30
CA PRO A 39 9.06 -12.81 -34.46
C PRO A 39 8.34 -11.72 -35.28
N GLY A 40 8.67 -10.46 -35.05
CA GLY A 40 8.07 -9.42 -35.90
C GLY A 40 8.42 -7.98 -35.52
N ALA A 41 9.69 -7.60 -35.56
CA ALA A 41 10.09 -6.21 -35.84
C ALA A 41 11.60 -6.13 -36.12
N ALA A 42 12.02 -6.65 -37.27
CA ALA A 42 13.30 -6.27 -37.86
C ALA A 42 13.04 -5.05 -38.77
N GLY A 43 13.62 -3.91 -38.44
CA GLY A 43 13.62 -2.77 -39.34
C GLY A 43 14.02 -1.46 -38.68
N GLY A 44 15.26 -1.03 -38.90
CA GLY A 44 15.64 0.36 -38.76
C GLY A 44 16.84 0.63 -37.85
N ALA A 45 18.02 0.40 -38.38
CA ALA A 45 19.21 1.05 -37.88
C ALA A 45 19.15 2.54 -38.25
N ASP A 46 19.41 3.44 -37.33
CA ASP A 46 20.14 4.67 -37.64
C ASP A 46 20.91 5.19 -36.44
N ASP A 47 22.06 5.74 -36.80
CA ASP A 47 23.18 6.16 -35.97
C ASP A 47 22.91 7.45 -35.15
N GLY A 48 23.61 7.56 -34.02
CA GLY A 48 24.17 8.85 -33.72
C GLY A 48 24.08 9.39 -32.28
N ALA A 49 25.24 9.50 -31.67
CA ALA A 49 25.69 10.55 -30.74
C ALA A 49 25.46 10.40 -29.21
N SER A 50 26.56 10.00 -28.61
CA SER A 50 27.26 10.56 -27.43
C SER A 50 26.57 11.63 -26.58
N GLY A 51 26.44 11.35 -25.28
CA GLY A 51 26.14 12.33 -24.24
C GLY A 51 26.58 11.82 -22.86
N VAL A 52 27.58 12.45 -22.33
CA VAL A 52 28.33 12.22 -21.10
C VAL A 52 27.46 12.26 -19.84
N GLY A 53 27.76 11.32 -18.94
CA GLY A 53 27.09 11.04 -17.69
C GLY A 53 27.21 12.04 -16.55
N ARG A 54 26.47 11.76 -15.50
CA ARG A 54 26.86 11.96 -14.10
C ARG A 54 26.09 11.01 -13.20
N GLY A 55 26.76 10.38 -12.30
CA GLY A 55 26.35 9.31 -11.44
C GLY A 55 25.31 9.71 -10.37
N GLY A 56 24.52 8.75 -9.98
CA GLY A 56 23.63 8.78 -8.84
C GLY A 56 23.06 7.39 -8.62
N ALA A 57 23.32 6.85 -7.45
CA ALA A 57 22.72 5.73 -6.73
C ALA A 57 22.25 4.51 -7.54
N GLY A 58 22.90 3.37 -7.29
CA GLY A 58 22.64 2.08 -7.92
C GLY A 58 21.23 1.54 -7.63
N GLY A 59 20.31 1.84 -8.52
CA GLY A 59 19.08 1.09 -8.70
C GLY A 59 19.35 -0.07 -9.65
N ALA A 60 18.77 -1.22 -9.41
CA ALA A 60 18.82 -2.35 -10.33
C ALA A 60 18.19 -1.93 -11.66
N SER A 61 19.04 -1.55 -12.63
CA SER A 61 18.60 -1.21 -13.98
C SER A 61 18.22 -2.50 -14.71
N GLY A 62 16.91 -2.73 -14.86
CA GLY A 62 16.39 -3.66 -15.84
C GLY A 62 16.31 -2.95 -17.19
N ASP A 63 17.38 -3.02 -18.00
CA ASP A 63 17.26 -2.69 -19.40
C ASP A 63 16.49 -3.80 -20.11
N ALA A 64 15.24 -3.53 -20.43
CA ALA A 64 14.41 -4.37 -21.29
C ALA A 64 14.82 -4.18 -22.75
N ALA A 65 15.88 -4.83 -23.16
CA ALA A 65 16.19 -5.05 -24.58
C ALA A 65 16.21 -6.56 -24.80
N GLY A 66 15.11 -7.10 -25.35
CA GLY A 66 15.06 -8.46 -25.86
C GLY A 66 15.07 -9.58 -24.81
N GLY A 67 14.03 -9.70 -23.96
CA GLY A 67 13.74 -10.92 -23.19
C GLY A 67 14.75 -11.36 -22.13
N VAL A 68 15.82 -10.62 -21.88
CA VAL A 68 16.90 -10.98 -20.92
C VAL A 68 16.96 -9.93 -19.81
N GLU A 69 16.72 -10.35 -18.58
CA GLU A 69 16.82 -9.53 -17.39
C GLU A 69 18.03 -9.96 -16.54
N THR A 70 18.79 -8.99 -16.01
CA THR A 70 19.95 -9.24 -15.16
C THR A 70 19.74 -8.65 -13.77
N PHE A 71 19.95 -9.46 -12.74
CA PHE A 71 19.82 -9.10 -11.34
C PHE A 71 21.19 -9.10 -10.67
N LEU A 72 21.61 -7.94 -10.16
CA LEU A 72 22.87 -7.76 -9.43
C LEU A 72 22.67 -6.73 -8.32
N ALA A 73 22.87 -7.12 -7.07
CA ALA A 73 22.89 -6.22 -5.92
C ALA A 73 24.27 -6.22 -5.26
N LYS A 74 24.91 -5.07 -5.17
CA LYS A 74 26.24 -4.93 -4.54
C LYS A 74 26.13 -4.57 -3.05
N GLY A 75 25.10 -3.83 -2.64
CA GLY A 75 24.85 -3.42 -1.26
C GLY A 75 24.16 -4.48 -0.40
N GLY A 76 23.69 -5.56 -1.01
CA GLY A 76 23.11 -6.69 -0.28
C GLY A 76 21.79 -6.36 0.42
N THR A 77 21.67 -6.67 1.73
CA THR A 77 20.48 -6.39 2.53
C THR A 77 20.09 -4.92 2.56
N ARG A 78 21.06 -4.00 2.40
CA ARG A 78 20.80 -2.56 2.29
C ARG A 78 20.01 -2.23 1.04
N ASP A 79 20.50 -2.70 -0.13
CA ASP A 79 19.81 -2.48 -1.41
C ASP A 79 18.41 -3.11 -1.39
N PHE A 80 18.26 -4.20 -0.64
CA PHE A 80 16.95 -4.85 -0.50
C PHE A 80 15.96 -3.99 0.30
N VAL A 81 16.39 -3.39 1.42
CA VAL A 81 15.55 -2.45 2.18
C VAL A 81 15.22 -1.22 1.33
N ASP A 82 16.19 -0.67 0.60
CA ASP A 82 15.96 0.47 -0.28
C ASP A 82 14.98 0.13 -1.42
N PHE A 83 14.99 -1.12 -1.90
CA PHE A 83 14.02 -1.62 -2.88
C PHE A 83 12.61 -1.79 -2.30
N LEU A 84 12.50 -2.30 -1.06
CA LEU A 84 11.20 -2.52 -0.39
C LEU A 84 10.56 -1.23 0.11
N ALA A 85 11.37 -0.22 0.41
CA ALA A 85 10.91 1.01 1.02
C ALA A 85 10.57 2.06 -0.04
N SER A 86 9.29 2.24 -0.29
CA SER A 86 8.73 3.16 -1.30
C SER A 86 8.42 4.56 -0.78
N ASP A 87 8.32 4.73 0.56
CA ASP A 87 7.93 5.99 1.17
C ASP A 87 9.11 6.92 1.48
N GLY A 88 8.81 8.21 1.75
CA GLY A 88 9.79 9.19 2.18
C GLY A 88 10.53 8.73 3.44
N SER A 89 11.85 8.90 3.49
CA SER A 89 12.69 8.42 4.60
C SER A 89 12.76 9.39 5.77
N VAL A 90 12.68 8.86 6.98
CA VAL A 90 13.04 9.54 8.24
C VAL A 90 14.52 9.29 8.56
N THR A 91 15.01 8.10 8.23
CA THR A 91 16.41 7.72 8.37
C THR A 91 16.97 7.17 7.05
N ASP A 92 18.26 7.25 6.87
CA ASP A 92 18.94 6.43 5.88
C ASP A 92 18.79 4.95 6.24
N THR A 93 19.11 4.07 5.28
CA THR A 93 19.13 2.64 5.53
C THR A 93 20.39 2.27 6.32
N PHE A 94 20.20 1.87 7.56
CA PHE A 94 21.24 1.34 8.43
C PHE A 94 21.51 -0.12 8.11
N ARG A 95 22.76 -0.53 8.16
CA ARG A 95 23.17 -1.94 8.07
C ARG A 95 23.92 -2.33 9.33
N LEU A 96 23.43 -3.37 10.01
CA LEU A 96 23.97 -3.91 11.25
C LEU A 96 24.51 -5.30 10.97
N THR A 97 25.79 -5.52 11.20
CA THR A 97 26.42 -6.80 10.91
C THR A 97 27.21 -7.30 12.11
N GLY A 98 27.23 -8.60 12.31
CA GLY A 98 28.02 -9.19 13.37
C GLY A 98 28.00 -10.71 13.35
N ARG A 99 28.70 -11.31 14.29
CA ARG A 99 28.77 -12.77 14.45
C ARG A 99 28.69 -13.13 15.93
N GLY A 100 28.11 -14.30 16.20
CA GLY A 100 28.14 -14.91 17.54
C GLY A 100 28.31 -16.40 17.42
N ALA A 101 28.89 -17.01 18.44
CA ALA A 101 29.05 -18.46 18.55
C ALA A 101 28.09 -19.01 19.59
N TYR A 102 27.68 -20.24 19.40
CA TYR A 102 26.90 -21.02 20.36
C TYR A 102 27.31 -22.48 20.29
N THR A 103 27.15 -23.20 21.42
CA THR A 103 27.43 -24.62 21.49
C THR A 103 26.16 -25.43 21.31
N GLU A 104 26.21 -26.43 20.45
CA GLU A 104 25.12 -27.37 20.19
C GLU A 104 25.59 -28.80 20.50
N THR A 105 24.77 -29.55 21.23
CA THR A 105 25.03 -30.97 21.48
C THR A 105 24.43 -31.78 20.33
N VAL A 106 25.29 -32.41 19.53
CA VAL A 106 24.88 -33.25 18.41
C VAL A 106 25.22 -34.72 18.70
N GLN A 107 24.36 -35.62 18.22
CA GLN A 107 24.63 -37.07 18.29
C GLN A 107 25.58 -37.45 17.18
N GLN A 108 26.82 -37.76 17.47
CA GLN A 108 27.82 -38.20 16.51
C GLN A 108 28.07 -39.70 16.63
N PHE A 109 28.13 -40.38 15.51
CA PHE A 109 28.43 -41.82 15.49
C PHE A 109 29.91 -42.05 15.79
N ASP A 110 30.18 -42.75 16.92
CA ASP A 110 31.51 -43.18 17.31
C ASP A 110 31.83 -44.51 16.65
N ARG A 111 32.76 -44.51 15.71
CA ARG A 111 33.17 -45.69 14.99
C ARG A 111 33.84 -46.77 15.87
N ALA A 112 34.40 -46.37 17.01
CA ALA A 112 35.09 -47.30 17.90
C ALA A 112 34.11 -48.08 18.80
N SER A 113 33.05 -47.44 19.25
CA SER A 113 32.03 -48.05 20.11
C SER A 113 30.79 -48.53 19.38
N GLY A 114 30.59 -48.14 18.11
CA GLY A 114 29.39 -48.46 17.32
C GLY A 114 28.10 -47.75 17.79
N HIS A 115 28.21 -46.76 18.69
CA HIS A 115 27.09 -46.06 19.29
C HIS A 115 27.11 -44.57 18.99
N LEU A 116 25.95 -43.94 19.09
CA LEU A 116 25.83 -42.50 19.05
C LEU A 116 26.28 -41.90 20.38
N ARG A 117 27.19 -40.92 20.36
CA ARG A 117 27.61 -40.16 21.53
C ARG A 117 27.25 -38.69 21.39
N PRO A 118 26.79 -38.03 22.46
CA PRO A 118 26.60 -36.59 22.48
C PRO A 118 27.98 -35.90 22.43
N VAL A 119 28.17 -35.03 21.43
CA VAL A 119 29.37 -34.22 21.25
C VAL A 119 28.96 -32.77 21.17
N GLU A 120 29.67 -31.93 21.94
CA GLU A 120 29.48 -30.48 21.85
C GLU A 120 30.20 -29.93 20.64
N VAL A 121 29.46 -29.25 19.74
CA VAL A 121 29.99 -28.63 18.54
C VAL A 121 29.77 -27.14 18.65
N GLU A 122 30.83 -26.36 18.46
CA GLU A 122 30.70 -24.90 18.35
C GLU A 122 30.15 -24.53 16.97
N ARG A 123 29.10 -23.73 16.95
CA ARG A 123 28.43 -23.21 15.76
C ARG A 123 28.53 -21.70 15.71
N THR A 124 28.70 -21.14 14.52
CA THR A 124 28.76 -19.69 14.33
C THR A 124 27.50 -19.21 13.60
N CYS A 125 26.84 -18.20 14.14
CA CYS A 125 25.77 -17.48 13.49
C CYS A 125 26.29 -16.13 13.01
N ALA A 126 26.22 -15.86 11.71
CA ALA A 126 26.44 -14.54 11.15
C ALA A 126 25.10 -13.82 10.99
N VAL A 127 25.07 -12.55 11.36
CA VAL A 127 23.88 -11.67 11.33
C VAL A 127 24.14 -10.55 10.35
N ASP A 128 23.19 -10.30 9.45
CA ASP A 128 23.20 -9.21 8.49
C ASP A 128 21.79 -8.62 8.44
N VAL A 129 21.62 -7.47 9.06
CA VAL A 129 20.33 -6.78 9.18
C VAL A 129 20.45 -5.42 8.51
N ALA A 130 19.49 -5.09 7.67
CA ALA A 130 19.30 -3.72 7.19
C ALA A 130 17.93 -3.22 7.60
N LEU A 131 17.83 -1.95 7.98
CA LEU A 131 16.58 -1.34 8.39
C LEU A 131 16.58 0.17 8.17
N ARG A 132 15.40 0.73 7.91
CA ARG A 132 15.16 2.18 7.87
C ARG A 132 13.76 2.50 8.39
N TRP A 133 13.52 3.75 8.74
CA TRP A 133 12.18 4.24 9.02
C TRP A 133 11.74 5.26 7.97
N GLY A 134 10.56 5.04 7.44
CA GLY A 134 9.84 5.96 6.57
C GLY A 134 8.88 6.86 7.33
N ILE A 135 8.24 7.76 6.61
CA ILE A 135 7.23 8.69 7.17
C ILE A 135 5.89 8.00 7.46
N GLY A 136 5.63 6.85 6.83
CA GLY A 136 4.44 6.05 7.02
C GLY A 136 4.36 5.37 8.38
N TYR A 137 3.34 4.55 8.56
CA TYR A 137 3.12 3.75 9.78
C TYR A 137 3.16 2.24 9.53
N ASP A 138 3.12 1.81 8.27
CA ASP A 138 3.19 0.40 7.91
C ASP A 138 4.56 -0.18 8.23
N THR A 139 4.57 -1.39 8.76
CA THR A 139 5.80 -2.11 9.08
C THR A 139 6.02 -3.21 8.06
N THR A 140 7.15 -3.18 7.37
CA THR A 140 7.54 -4.22 6.43
C THR A 140 8.75 -4.95 6.95
N GLU A 141 8.60 -6.23 7.27
CA GLU A 141 9.69 -7.08 7.74
C GLU A 141 9.85 -8.29 6.83
N ARG A 142 11.09 -8.55 6.41
CA ARG A 142 11.46 -9.76 5.68
C ARG A 142 12.56 -10.47 6.41
N SER A 143 12.39 -11.76 6.65
CA SER A 143 13.37 -12.54 7.40
C SER A 143 13.86 -13.76 6.62
N PHE A 144 15.16 -14.05 6.77
CA PHE A 144 15.84 -15.08 6.00
C PHE A 144 16.82 -15.87 6.86
N VAL A 145 16.88 -17.16 6.59
CA VAL A 145 17.89 -18.05 7.14
C VAL A 145 18.68 -18.67 5.99
N ASN A 146 19.97 -18.37 5.90
CA ASN A 146 20.81 -18.62 4.73
C ASN A 146 20.27 -17.85 3.52
N ILE A 147 19.52 -18.45 2.62
CA ILE A 147 18.82 -17.79 1.51
C ILE A 147 17.33 -18.15 1.50
N ILE A 148 16.86 -18.86 2.53
CA ILE A 148 15.50 -19.35 2.64
C ILE A 148 14.67 -18.27 3.36
N ALA A 149 13.59 -17.84 2.74
CA ALA A 149 12.62 -16.94 3.37
C ALA A 149 11.90 -17.65 4.52
N THR A 150 11.72 -16.93 5.62
CA THR A 150 10.98 -17.39 6.79
C THR A 150 9.79 -16.45 7.04
N PRO A 151 8.72 -16.55 6.26
CA PRO A 151 7.60 -15.61 6.29
C PRO A 151 6.90 -15.55 7.66
N MET A 152 6.91 -16.66 8.40
CA MET A 152 6.38 -16.72 9.76
C MET A 152 7.42 -16.37 10.83
N GLY A 153 8.61 -15.89 10.43
CA GLY A 153 9.66 -15.42 11.33
C GLY A 153 10.43 -16.52 12.04
N GLY A 154 10.56 -16.40 13.35
CA GLY A 154 11.30 -17.32 14.22
C GLY A 154 12.23 -16.60 15.19
N THR A 155 13.17 -17.35 15.78
CA THR A 155 14.04 -16.85 16.85
C THR A 155 14.87 -15.63 16.44
N HIS A 156 15.31 -15.53 15.18
CA HIS A 156 16.10 -14.41 14.67
C HIS A 156 15.27 -13.13 14.58
N LEU A 157 14.03 -13.19 14.06
CA LEU A 157 13.14 -12.04 13.98
C LEU A 157 12.71 -11.58 15.38
N THR A 158 12.36 -12.52 16.26
CA THR A 158 12.05 -12.21 17.67
C THR A 158 13.21 -11.51 18.37
N GLY A 159 14.46 -11.97 18.15
CA GLY A 159 15.66 -11.34 18.69
C GLY A 159 15.86 -9.92 18.17
N PHE A 160 15.65 -9.71 16.89
CA PHE A 160 15.74 -8.41 16.23
C PHE A 160 14.71 -7.42 16.82
N GLU A 161 13.44 -7.76 16.82
CA GLU A 161 12.37 -6.90 17.33
C GLU A 161 12.55 -6.52 18.80
N GLN A 162 12.97 -7.49 19.64
CA GLN A 162 13.25 -7.24 21.05
C GLN A 162 14.41 -6.25 21.24
N ALA A 163 15.47 -6.39 20.43
CA ALA A 163 16.64 -5.53 20.50
C ALA A 163 16.31 -4.10 20.05
N VAL A 164 15.66 -3.94 18.90
CA VAL A 164 15.23 -2.63 18.37
C VAL A 164 14.34 -1.91 19.38
N THR A 165 13.35 -2.63 19.90
CA THR A 165 12.42 -2.09 20.91
C THR A 165 13.15 -1.64 22.16
N ARG A 166 14.08 -2.44 22.68
CA ARG A 166 14.84 -2.13 23.90
C ARG A 166 15.75 -0.93 23.70
N VAL A 167 16.49 -0.88 22.62
CA VAL A 167 17.44 0.20 22.32
C VAL A 167 16.70 1.53 22.17
N LEU A 168 15.69 1.58 21.32
CA LEU A 168 14.96 2.82 21.05
C LEU A 168 14.18 3.32 22.26
N ARG A 169 13.56 2.41 23.03
CA ARG A 169 12.90 2.79 24.30
C ARG A 169 13.89 3.43 25.27
N ARG A 170 15.07 2.83 25.47
CA ARG A 170 16.13 3.38 26.32
C ARG A 170 16.62 4.75 25.83
N GLN A 171 16.80 4.91 24.49
CA GLN A 171 17.24 6.18 23.91
C GLN A 171 16.21 7.29 24.10
N ILE A 172 14.92 6.99 23.93
CA ILE A 172 13.85 7.98 24.13
C ILE A 172 13.71 8.35 25.60
N GLU A 173 13.82 7.36 26.52
CA GLU A 173 13.80 7.61 27.96
C GLU A 173 14.96 8.52 28.39
N SER A 174 16.17 8.29 27.88
CA SER A 174 17.33 9.14 28.18
C SER A 174 17.19 10.57 27.63
N ASN A 175 16.44 10.75 26.52
CA ASN A 175 16.23 12.02 25.86
C ASN A 175 14.83 12.63 26.13
N ALA A 176 14.09 12.12 27.13
CA ALA A 176 12.70 12.47 27.37
C ALA A 176 12.45 13.98 27.53
N ARG A 177 13.37 14.72 28.18
CA ARG A 177 13.29 16.18 28.32
C ARG A 177 13.39 16.91 26.98
N ALA A 178 14.33 16.49 26.13
CA ALA A 178 14.55 17.10 24.81
C ALA A 178 13.37 16.83 23.86
N LEU A 179 12.73 15.66 23.99
CA LEU A 179 11.56 15.22 23.23
C LEU A 179 10.22 15.71 23.83
N LYS A 180 10.28 16.42 24.96
CA LYS A 180 9.10 16.89 25.69
C LYS A 180 8.11 15.76 26.03
N VAL A 181 8.65 14.57 26.36
CA VAL A 181 7.85 13.43 26.79
C VAL A 181 7.55 13.56 28.29
N THR A 182 6.28 13.43 28.64
CA THR A 182 5.77 13.55 30.01
C THR A 182 5.07 12.25 30.44
N SER A 183 4.83 12.08 31.72
CA SER A 183 4.08 10.93 32.24
C SER A 183 2.64 10.83 31.71
N ARG A 184 2.10 11.91 31.14
CA ARG A 184 0.76 11.96 30.53
C ARG A 184 0.72 11.39 29.10
N ASP A 185 1.86 11.33 28.42
CA ASP A 185 1.96 10.85 27.03
C ASP A 185 1.79 9.31 26.90
N GLY A 186 1.83 8.57 28.03
CA GLY A 186 1.72 7.11 28.04
C GLY A 186 3.06 6.41 27.85
N ARG A 187 3.04 5.05 27.79
CA ARG A 187 4.24 4.24 27.54
C ARG A 187 4.41 4.02 26.05
N ILE A 188 5.65 4.01 25.60
CA ILE A 188 6.03 3.60 24.25
C ILE A 188 5.83 2.09 24.11
N GLU A 189 4.98 1.66 23.19
CA GLU A 189 4.75 0.27 22.85
C GLU A 189 5.68 -0.20 21.71
N LYS A 190 5.77 -1.51 21.47
CA LYS A 190 6.55 -2.09 20.37
C LYS A 190 6.08 -1.51 19.03
N ASP A 191 4.77 -1.45 18.84
CA ASP A 191 4.16 -0.99 17.60
C ASP A 191 4.45 0.48 17.27
N ASP A 192 4.62 1.35 18.29
CA ASP A 192 5.04 2.72 18.07
C ASP A 192 6.45 2.81 17.50
N ILE A 193 7.33 1.89 17.92
CA ILE A 193 8.72 1.81 17.49
C ILE A 193 8.83 1.24 16.08
N LEU A 194 8.07 0.20 15.79
CA LEU A 194 8.11 -0.47 14.49
C LEU A 194 7.36 0.28 13.39
N ALA A 195 6.57 1.31 13.74
CA ALA A 195 5.80 2.09 12.80
C ALA A 195 6.65 2.71 11.68
N GLY A 196 6.31 2.37 10.44
CA GLY A 196 7.01 2.84 9.25
C GLY A 196 8.42 2.23 9.10
N MET A 197 8.72 1.14 9.82
CA MET A 197 9.99 0.45 9.68
C MET A 197 9.94 -0.52 8.50
N THR A 198 10.94 -0.43 7.64
CA THR A 198 11.25 -1.47 6.66
C THR A 198 12.53 -2.15 7.08
N ALA A 199 12.51 -3.46 7.26
CA ALA A 199 13.65 -4.24 7.73
C ALA A 199 13.82 -5.55 6.97
N VAL A 200 15.08 -5.90 6.70
CA VAL A 200 15.49 -7.21 6.22
C VAL A 200 16.43 -7.84 7.24
N VAL A 201 16.04 -8.99 7.78
CA VAL A 201 16.80 -9.71 8.81
C VAL A 201 17.31 -11.03 8.22
N ALA A 202 18.58 -11.10 7.92
CA ALA A 202 19.21 -12.30 7.37
C ALA A 202 20.23 -12.88 8.39
N VAL A 203 20.12 -14.17 8.62
CA VAL A 203 21.10 -14.91 9.44
C VAL A 203 21.69 -16.07 8.63
N ARG A 204 22.96 -16.36 8.86
CA ARG A 204 23.63 -17.53 8.28
C ARG A 204 24.03 -18.47 9.43
N VAL A 205 23.45 -19.67 9.38
CA VAL A 205 23.61 -20.70 10.40
C VAL A 205 23.94 -22.01 9.71
N PRO A 206 24.99 -22.75 10.13
CA PRO A 206 25.42 -23.97 9.44
C PRO A 206 24.36 -25.06 9.34
N GLU A 207 23.62 -25.31 10.42
CA GLU A 207 22.58 -26.33 10.52
C GLU A 207 21.34 -25.75 11.20
N PRO A 208 20.52 -24.95 10.49
CA PRO A 208 19.35 -24.33 11.10
C PRO A 208 18.26 -25.36 11.38
N GLN A 209 17.67 -25.29 12.57
CA GLN A 209 16.50 -26.08 12.94
C GLN A 209 15.25 -25.25 12.66
N PHE A 210 14.36 -25.79 11.85
CA PHE A 210 13.08 -25.15 11.50
C PHE A 210 11.92 -25.85 12.21
N GLU A 211 10.88 -25.08 12.51
CA GLU A 211 9.60 -25.61 12.97
C GLU A 211 8.79 -26.05 11.74
N GLY A 212 8.82 -27.33 11.43
CA GLY A 212 8.08 -27.92 10.31
C GLY A 212 8.85 -28.04 9.00
N GLN A 213 8.27 -28.82 8.07
CA GLN A 213 8.86 -29.18 6.78
C GLN A 213 8.92 -27.98 5.80
N THR A 214 8.03 -27.02 5.92
CA THR A 214 7.94 -25.84 5.05
C THR A 214 9.06 -24.83 5.29
N LYS A 215 9.80 -24.96 6.42
CA LYS A 215 10.92 -24.08 6.81
C LYS A 215 10.54 -22.61 7.00
N GLU A 216 9.30 -22.35 7.36
CA GLU A 216 8.75 -20.98 7.51
C GLU A 216 9.16 -20.30 8.82
N VAL A 217 9.55 -21.08 9.83
CA VAL A 217 9.90 -20.59 11.17
C VAL A 217 11.25 -21.15 11.60
N LEU A 218 12.20 -20.28 11.99
CA LEU A 218 13.45 -20.71 12.58
C LEU A 218 13.28 -21.01 14.07
N GLY A 219 13.54 -22.26 14.48
CA GLY A 219 13.44 -22.73 15.85
C GLY A 219 14.75 -22.67 16.66
N THR A 220 15.92 -22.49 16.03
CA THR A 220 17.24 -22.51 16.70
C THR A 220 17.34 -21.46 17.80
N ALA A 221 17.14 -21.86 19.06
CA ALA A 221 16.97 -20.95 20.20
C ALA A 221 18.15 -19.98 20.45
N PRO A 222 19.45 -20.38 20.37
CA PRO A 222 20.57 -19.48 20.61
C PRO A 222 20.63 -18.28 19.65
N VAL A 223 20.10 -18.42 18.43
CA VAL A 223 20.13 -17.37 17.41
C VAL A 223 19.43 -16.11 17.89
N ARG A 224 18.36 -16.23 18.69
CA ARG A 224 17.65 -15.08 19.28
C ARG A 224 18.56 -14.15 20.06
N GLN A 225 19.40 -14.73 20.92
CA GLN A 225 20.31 -13.93 21.77
C GLN A 225 21.45 -13.32 20.94
N ILE A 226 21.97 -14.04 19.96
CA ILE A 226 23.05 -13.58 19.08
C ILE A 226 22.56 -12.39 18.26
N VAL A 227 21.40 -12.51 17.61
CA VAL A 227 20.80 -11.40 16.83
C VAL A 227 20.51 -10.21 17.73
N ALA A 228 19.89 -10.44 18.90
CA ALA A 228 19.61 -9.37 19.85
C ALA A 228 20.87 -8.61 20.25
N LYS A 229 21.97 -9.32 20.58
CA LYS A 229 23.23 -8.72 20.99
C LYS A 229 23.86 -7.89 19.86
N VAL A 230 23.91 -8.43 18.64
CA VAL A 230 24.46 -7.71 17.47
C VAL A 230 23.68 -6.45 17.22
N VAL A 231 22.34 -6.55 17.15
CA VAL A 231 21.46 -5.41 16.89
C VAL A 231 21.55 -4.36 18.01
N GLU A 232 21.54 -4.76 19.28
CA GLU A 232 21.71 -3.83 20.40
C GLU A 232 23.03 -3.06 20.32
N THR A 233 24.13 -3.75 20.02
CA THR A 233 25.46 -3.12 19.95
C THR A 233 25.53 -2.13 18.79
N GLU A 234 25.24 -2.58 17.58
CA GLU A 234 25.39 -1.78 16.37
C GLU A 234 24.37 -0.62 16.32
N LEU A 235 23.11 -0.86 16.64
CA LEU A 235 22.09 0.18 16.65
C LEU A 235 22.36 1.23 17.74
N THR A 236 22.82 0.83 18.92
CA THR A 236 23.22 1.78 19.96
C THR A 236 24.38 2.66 19.47
N ALA A 237 25.39 2.08 18.85
CA ALA A 237 26.52 2.82 18.31
C ALA A 237 26.09 3.85 17.25
N LEU A 238 25.14 3.49 16.38
CA LEU A 238 24.57 4.41 15.38
C LEU A 238 23.79 5.56 16.04
N LEU A 239 22.88 5.24 16.95
CA LEU A 239 21.99 6.23 17.57
C LEU A 239 22.70 7.17 18.56
N THR A 240 23.84 6.75 19.13
CA THR A 240 24.68 7.56 20.03
C THR A 240 25.85 8.23 19.33
N SER A 241 25.94 8.08 18.00
CA SER A 241 27.01 8.66 17.20
C SER A 241 27.05 10.18 17.32
N THR A 242 28.26 10.74 17.41
CA THR A 242 28.50 12.19 17.42
C THR A 242 28.51 12.82 16.03
N LYS A 243 28.48 12.00 14.97
CA LYS A 243 28.42 12.48 13.58
C LYS A 243 27.12 13.27 13.37
N ARG A 244 27.22 14.47 12.78
CA ARG A 244 26.13 15.42 12.63
C ARG A 244 24.89 14.78 11.96
N ASP A 245 25.09 14.04 10.89
CA ASP A 245 24.00 13.45 10.12
C ASP A 245 23.29 12.33 10.90
N LEU A 246 24.05 11.41 11.52
CA LEU A 246 23.48 10.34 12.34
C LEU A 246 22.77 10.88 13.57
N LYS A 247 23.28 11.95 14.17
CA LYS A 247 22.62 12.62 15.30
C LYS A 247 21.29 13.25 14.88
N ALA A 248 21.24 13.87 13.70
CA ALA A 248 20.01 14.43 13.16
C ALA A 248 18.96 13.34 12.88
N GLN A 249 19.36 12.24 12.25
CA GLN A 249 18.51 11.09 11.96
C GLN A 249 18.02 10.40 13.24
N SER A 250 18.91 10.20 14.23
CA SER A 250 18.53 9.65 15.54
C SER A 250 17.47 10.50 16.21
N ARG A 251 17.59 11.83 16.14
CA ARG A 251 16.59 12.73 16.70
C ARG A 251 15.26 12.67 15.94
N ALA A 252 15.29 12.73 14.63
CA ALA A 252 14.09 12.64 13.78
C ALA A 252 13.34 11.33 14.02
N LEU A 253 14.06 10.21 14.14
CA LEU A 253 13.48 8.90 14.47
C LEU A 253 12.80 8.92 15.85
N GLN A 254 13.46 9.46 16.88
CA GLN A 254 12.88 9.54 18.22
C GLN A 254 11.64 10.44 18.24
N GLU A 255 11.66 11.56 17.53
CA GLU A 255 10.50 12.47 17.39
C GLU A 255 9.33 11.78 16.68
N LYS A 256 9.60 10.98 15.62
CA LYS A 256 8.60 10.15 14.94
C LYS A 256 7.97 9.15 15.91
N ILE A 257 8.75 8.35 16.63
CA ILE A 257 8.23 7.33 17.56
C ILE A 257 7.36 7.97 18.66
N VAL A 258 7.78 9.10 19.20
CA VAL A 258 6.98 9.86 20.17
C VAL A 258 5.67 10.37 19.54
N GLY A 259 5.72 10.79 18.28
CA GLY A 259 4.53 11.17 17.50
C GLY A 259 3.54 10.01 17.36
N GLU A 260 4.04 8.81 17.01
CA GLU A 260 3.22 7.60 16.89
C GLU A 260 2.59 7.18 18.22
N MET A 261 3.35 7.22 19.31
CA MET A 261 2.83 6.98 20.65
C MET A 261 1.68 7.94 20.99
N ARG A 262 1.85 9.24 20.74
CA ARG A 262 0.82 10.25 20.99
C ARG A 262 -0.42 10.04 20.12
N ALA A 263 -0.23 9.72 18.84
CA ALA A 263 -1.31 9.39 17.92
C ALA A 263 -2.12 8.17 18.40
N ARG A 264 -1.44 7.10 18.83
CA ARG A 264 -2.09 5.90 19.39
C ARG A 264 -2.87 6.22 20.67
N VAL A 265 -2.29 6.95 21.59
CA VAL A 265 -2.96 7.34 22.86
C VAL A 265 -4.18 8.22 22.56
N SER A 266 -4.06 9.19 21.67
CA SER A 266 -5.17 10.04 21.23
C SER A 266 -6.28 9.24 20.58
N ALA A 267 -5.96 8.29 19.69
CA ALA A 267 -6.94 7.42 19.04
C ALA A 267 -7.68 6.54 20.07
N ARG A 268 -6.97 5.98 21.06
CA ARG A 268 -7.60 5.21 22.15
C ARG A 268 -8.53 6.09 23.00
N MET A 269 -8.12 7.30 23.34
CA MET A 269 -8.97 8.24 24.08
C MET A 269 -10.22 8.61 23.27
N HIS A 270 -10.07 8.89 21.98
CA HIS A 270 -11.22 9.15 21.11
C HIS A 270 -12.17 7.95 21.03
N LYS A 271 -11.66 6.73 20.87
CA LYS A 271 -12.47 5.50 20.87
C LYS A 271 -13.18 5.31 22.21
N GLU A 272 -12.53 5.61 23.33
CA GLU A 272 -13.12 5.49 24.67
C GLU A 272 -14.15 6.58 24.95
N ILE A 273 -13.90 7.82 24.54
CA ILE A 273 -14.85 8.94 24.62
C ILE A 273 -16.08 8.65 23.74
N THR A 274 -15.87 8.17 22.52
CA THR A 274 -16.94 7.78 21.61
C THR A 274 -17.75 6.62 22.21
N ARG A 275 -17.10 5.59 22.75
CA ARG A 275 -17.76 4.46 23.42
C ARG A 275 -18.56 4.88 24.67
N ARG A 276 -18.04 5.81 25.46
CA ARG A 276 -18.77 6.39 26.61
C ARG A 276 -19.94 7.26 26.16
N LYS A 277 -19.79 8.05 25.07
CA LYS A 277 -20.89 8.82 24.46
C LYS A 277 -21.95 7.89 23.85
N THR A 278 -21.54 6.81 23.15
CA THR A 278 -22.46 5.85 22.56
C THR A 278 -23.25 5.06 23.62
N ALA A 279 -22.69 4.87 24.82
CA ALA A 279 -23.43 4.28 25.96
C ALA A 279 -24.43 5.24 26.61
N LEU A 280 -24.32 6.55 26.37
CA LEU A 280 -25.16 7.59 26.96
C LEU A 280 -26.04 8.32 25.94
N GLU A 281 -25.72 8.28 24.64
CA GLU A 281 -26.48 8.94 23.59
C GLU A 281 -26.51 8.06 22.33
N THR A 282 -27.69 7.61 21.97
CA THR A 282 -28.00 7.03 20.67
C THR A 282 -27.71 8.08 19.58
N SER A 283 -26.69 7.79 18.71
CA SER A 283 -26.43 8.52 17.47
C SER A 283 -25.54 9.78 17.55
N THR A 284 -24.23 9.57 17.40
CA THR A 284 -23.28 10.66 17.04
C THR A 284 -22.71 10.50 15.63
N LEU A 285 -23.52 9.98 14.71
CA LEU A 285 -23.18 10.00 13.30
C LEU A 285 -23.18 11.44 12.77
N PRO A 286 -22.32 11.79 11.81
CA PRO A 286 -22.33 13.14 11.24
C PRO A 286 -23.73 13.51 10.74
N ALA A 287 -24.20 14.69 11.10
CA ALA A 287 -25.55 15.17 10.71
C ALA A 287 -25.79 15.20 9.19
N LYS A 288 -24.72 15.18 8.40
CA LYS A 288 -24.76 15.12 6.94
C LYS A 288 -24.96 13.70 6.37
N LEU A 289 -24.80 12.65 7.18
CA LEU A 289 -25.06 11.28 6.75
C LEU A 289 -26.55 11.05 6.54
N ALA A 290 -26.93 10.56 5.37
CA ALA A 290 -28.24 9.98 5.12
C ALA A 290 -28.09 8.46 5.19
N ASP A 291 -28.27 7.89 6.37
CA ASP A 291 -28.04 6.45 6.61
C ASP A 291 -29.09 5.55 5.95
N CYS A 292 -28.76 4.27 5.79
CA CYS A 292 -29.72 3.24 5.36
C CYS A 292 -30.46 2.66 6.58
N ARG A 293 -31.54 1.93 6.31
CA ARG A 293 -32.37 1.31 7.35
C ARG A 293 -31.94 -0.10 7.74
N SER A 294 -31.24 -0.77 6.83
CA SER A 294 -30.75 -2.14 7.06
C SER A 294 -29.56 -2.16 7.99
N ASP A 295 -29.56 -3.09 8.94
CA ASP A 295 -28.42 -3.42 9.81
C ASP A 295 -27.55 -4.55 9.22
N ASP A 296 -27.96 -5.13 8.08
CA ASP A 296 -27.14 -6.14 7.38
C ASP A 296 -25.97 -5.47 6.67
N VAL A 297 -24.78 -5.64 7.24
CA VAL A 297 -23.54 -5.09 6.71
C VAL A 297 -23.25 -5.59 5.29
N ALA A 298 -23.52 -6.86 5.01
CA ALA A 298 -23.21 -7.47 3.71
C ALA A 298 -24.04 -6.85 2.58
N ALA A 299 -25.29 -6.49 2.87
CA ALA A 299 -26.20 -5.85 1.94
C ALA A 299 -26.00 -4.33 1.86
N SER A 300 -25.48 -3.70 2.93
CA SER A 300 -25.41 -2.25 3.07
C SER A 300 -24.28 -1.62 2.25
N GLU A 301 -24.58 -0.49 1.61
CA GLU A 301 -23.70 0.25 0.73
C GLU A 301 -23.59 1.72 1.19
N LEU A 302 -22.36 2.24 1.29
CA LEU A 302 -22.12 3.65 1.55
C LEU A 302 -21.64 4.33 0.27
N PHE A 303 -22.40 5.28 -0.22
CA PHE A 303 -21.98 6.18 -1.29
C PHE A 303 -21.34 7.43 -0.70
N ILE A 304 -20.08 7.68 -1.03
CA ILE A 304 -19.40 8.96 -0.75
C ILE A 304 -19.60 9.84 -1.97
N VAL A 305 -20.39 10.89 -1.80
CA VAL A 305 -20.90 11.72 -2.91
C VAL A 305 -20.21 13.07 -2.90
N GLU A 306 -19.74 13.50 -4.07
CA GLU A 306 -19.15 14.82 -4.26
C GLU A 306 -20.21 15.92 -4.24
N GLY A 307 -20.04 16.89 -3.32
CA GLY A 307 -20.83 18.11 -3.23
C GLY A 307 -22.25 17.94 -2.68
N ASP A 308 -22.81 19.05 -2.25
CA ASP A 308 -24.19 19.11 -1.71
C ASP A 308 -25.25 19.08 -2.83
N SER A 309 -24.92 19.52 -4.05
CA SER A 309 -25.81 19.54 -5.21
C SER A 309 -26.21 18.13 -5.66
N ALA A 310 -25.24 17.24 -5.79
CA ALA A 310 -25.49 15.84 -6.14
C ALA A 310 -26.21 15.08 -5.00
N LEU A 311 -26.04 15.49 -3.73
CA LEU A 311 -26.71 14.85 -2.60
C LEU A 311 -28.22 14.88 -2.70
N GLY A 312 -28.82 15.99 -3.12
CA GLY A 312 -30.29 16.13 -3.28
C GLY A 312 -30.82 15.11 -4.27
N THR A 313 -30.24 15.02 -5.44
CA THR A 313 -30.58 14.05 -6.48
C THR A 313 -30.35 12.61 -6.03
N ALA A 314 -29.20 12.33 -5.41
CA ALA A 314 -28.84 11.01 -4.91
C ALA A 314 -29.79 10.54 -3.78
N LYS A 315 -30.25 11.43 -2.88
CA LYS A 315 -31.25 11.09 -1.86
C LYS A 315 -32.56 10.59 -2.43
N ASN A 316 -33.00 11.16 -3.56
CA ASN A 316 -34.20 10.76 -4.25
C ASN A 316 -33.99 9.52 -5.14
N ALA A 317 -32.75 9.29 -5.57
CA ALA A 317 -32.36 8.16 -6.45
C ALA A 317 -32.10 6.86 -5.67
N ARG A 318 -31.62 6.94 -4.42
CA ARG A 318 -31.18 5.79 -3.65
C ARG A 318 -32.28 4.86 -3.20
N ASN A 319 -31.97 3.60 -3.01
CA ASN A 319 -32.77 2.72 -2.18
C ASN A 319 -32.40 2.91 -0.71
N SER A 320 -33.27 3.59 0.05
CA SER A 320 -33.03 3.91 1.47
C SER A 320 -32.99 2.67 2.39
N GLU A 321 -33.33 1.50 1.90
CA GLU A 321 -33.28 0.26 2.67
C GLU A 321 -31.83 -0.12 2.97
N PHE A 322 -30.96 -0.11 1.93
CA PHE A 322 -29.58 -0.59 2.05
C PHE A 322 -28.51 0.41 1.57
N GLN A 323 -28.89 1.57 1.02
CA GLN A 323 -27.95 2.58 0.51
C GLN A 323 -27.90 3.79 1.42
N ALA A 324 -26.73 4.06 1.99
CA ALA A 324 -26.39 5.25 2.74
C ALA A 324 -25.63 6.27 1.87
N LEU A 325 -25.78 7.56 2.16
CA LEU A 325 -25.11 8.64 1.45
C LEU A 325 -24.34 9.53 2.42
N LEU A 326 -23.08 9.77 2.13
CA LEU A 326 -22.24 10.72 2.83
C LEU A 326 -21.72 11.78 1.84
N PRO A 327 -22.21 13.02 1.88
CA PRO A 327 -21.64 14.09 1.06
C PRO A 327 -20.30 14.54 1.61
N ILE A 328 -19.37 14.83 0.72
CA ILE A 328 -18.09 15.48 1.04
C ILE A 328 -18.05 16.85 0.37
N ARG A 329 -17.49 17.84 1.07
CA ARG A 329 -17.42 19.22 0.57
C ARG A 329 -16.01 19.52 0.05
N GLY A 330 -15.90 19.59 -1.27
CA GLY A 330 -14.66 19.93 -1.96
C GLY A 330 -13.55 18.89 -1.78
N LYS A 331 -12.32 19.31 -2.02
CA LYS A 331 -11.13 18.46 -1.94
C LYS A 331 -10.77 18.18 -0.49
N ILE A 332 -10.79 16.91 -0.10
CA ILE A 332 -10.37 16.50 1.24
C ILE A 332 -8.86 16.69 1.43
N LEU A 333 -8.40 16.58 2.67
CA LEU A 333 -6.97 16.67 2.98
C LEU A 333 -6.17 15.58 2.24
N ASN A 334 -5.07 15.98 1.62
CA ASN A 334 -4.10 15.02 1.09
C ASN A 334 -3.33 14.36 2.25
N VAL A 335 -3.76 13.15 2.60
CA VAL A 335 -3.21 12.42 3.74
C VAL A 335 -1.85 11.78 3.48
N GLN A 336 -1.36 11.80 2.25
CA GLN A 336 0.02 11.42 1.92
C GLN A 336 1.04 12.42 2.47
N LYS A 337 0.65 13.70 2.55
CA LYS A 337 1.51 14.80 3.06
C LYS A 337 1.22 15.17 4.51
N ALA A 338 0.07 14.76 5.04
CA ALA A 338 -0.40 15.15 6.36
C ALA A 338 -0.06 14.12 7.42
N SER A 339 0.13 14.59 8.66
CA SER A 339 0.25 13.70 9.80
C SER A 339 -1.09 13.03 10.13
N GLN A 340 -1.06 11.87 10.81
CA GLN A 340 -2.27 11.20 11.29
C GLN A 340 -3.11 12.12 12.19
N ALA A 341 -2.47 12.96 13.00
CA ALA A 341 -3.17 13.91 13.86
C ALA A 341 -3.91 14.99 13.06
N ASP A 342 -3.33 15.46 11.95
CA ASP A 342 -3.98 16.44 11.07
C ASP A 342 -5.12 15.79 10.28
N MET A 343 -4.94 14.55 9.84
CA MET A 343 -5.99 13.77 9.19
C MET A 343 -7.21 13.60 10.12
N LEU A 344 -7.01 13.25 11.39
CA LEU A 344 -8.09 13.10 12.37
C LEU A 344 -8.77 14.44 12.75
N ARG A 345 -8.06 15.56 12.63
CA ARG A 345 -8.66 16.91 12.83
C ARG A 345 -9.44 17.38 11.62
N ASN A 346 -9.17 16.85 10.45
CA ASN A 346 -9.90 17.22 9.24
C ASN A 346 -11.34 16.71 9.31
N ALA A 347 -12.32 17.61 9.19
CA ALA A 347 -13.73 17.27 9.37
C ALA A 347 -14.23 16.22 8.37
N GLU A 348 -13.80 16.28 7.12
CA GLU A 348 -14.22 15.34 6.07
C GLU A 348 -13.61 13.96 6.28
N CYS A 349 -12.29 13.87 6.53
CA CYS A 349 -11.62 12.61 6.83
C CYS A 349 -12.18 11.96 8.10
N SER A 350 -12.39 12.76 9.15
CA SER A 350 -12.98 12.27 10.40
C SER A 350 -14.41 11.76 10.21
N ALA A 351 -15.23 12.46 9.40
CA ALA A 351 -16.58 12.02 9.09
C ALA A 351 -16.59 10.68 8.34
N ILE A 352 -15.71 10.49 7.36
CA ILE A 352 -15.60 9.23 6.62
C ILE A 352 -15.22 8.09 7.57
N ILE A 353 -14.22 8.28 8.43
CA ILE A 353 -13.75 7.26 9.39
C ILE A 353 -14.89 6.90 10.38
N GLN A 354 -15.62 7.90 10.89
CA GLN A 354 -16.75 7.66 11.79
C GLN A 354 -17.89 6.89 11.12
N VAL A 355 -18.23 7.25 9.87
CA VAL A 355 -19.31 6.62 9.12
C VAL A 355 -18.97 5.18 8.74
N VAL A 356 -17.73 4.92 8.30
CA VAL A 356 -17.27 3.55 8.03
C VAL A 356 -17.26 2.71 9.31
N GLY A 357 -16.97 3.29 10.47
CA GLY A 357 -17.09 2.65 11.78
C GLY A 357 -15.96 1.71 12.17
N ALA A 358 -15.05 1.42 11.24
CA ALA A 358 -13.97 0.44 11.41
C ALA A 358 -12.68 1.00 12.05
N GLY A 359 -12.64 2.30 12.37
CA GLY A 359 -11.42 2.96 12.83
C GLY A 359 -10.48 3.35 11.68
N SER A 360 -9.21 3.58 11.98
CA SER A 360 -8.20 3.97 10.97
C SER A 360 -6.79 3.55 11.37
N GLY A 361 -5.93 3.28 10.39
CA GLY A 361 -4.54 2.88 10.60
C GLY A 361 -4.45 1.61 11.46
N ARG A 362 -3.64 1.65 12.50
CA ARG A 362 -3.44 0.50 13.41
C ARG A 362 -4.65 0.10 14.24
N THR A 363 -5.62 0.97 14.39
CA THR A 363 -6.86 0.67 15.12
C THR A 363 -7.98 0.24 14.20
N PHE A 364 -7.67 0.04 12.92
CA PHE A 364 -8.64 -0.40 11.94
C PHE A 364 -9.03 -1.87 12.19
N ASP A 365 -10.33 -2.12 12.22
CA ASP A 365 -10.92 -3.44 12.39
C ASP A 365 -12.05 -3.62 11.39
N ILE A 366 -11.83 -4.49 10.40
CA ILE A 366 -12.77 -4.70 9.29
C ILE A 366 -14.12 -5.29 9.73
N GLU A 367 -14.12 -6.07 10.82
CA GLU A 367 -15.35 -6.66 11.37
C GLU A 367 -16.25 -5.60 12.02
N SER A 368 -15.67 -4.47 12.40
CA SER A 368 -16.42 -3.32 12.92
C SER A 368 -16.96 -2.40 11.81
N ALA A 369 -16.72 -2.70 10.53
CA ALA A 369 -17.21 -1.89 9.42
C ALA A 369 -18.72 -1.96 9.30
N ARG A 370 -19.38 -0.80 9.15
CA ARG A 370 -20.83 -0.68 9.08
C ARG A 370 -21.42 -0.99 7.71
N TYR A 371 -20.60 -1.02 6.66
CA TYR A 371 -21.05 -1.22 5.28
C TYR A 371 -20.19 -2.27 4.59
N GLY A 372 -20.86 -3.13 3.82
CA GLY A 372 -20.20 -4.15 2.99
C GLY A 372 -19.55 -3.59 1.75
N LYS A 373 -20.02 -2.43 1.26
CA LYS A 373 -19.44 -1.72 0.13
C LYS A 373 -19.32 -0.23 0.41
N VAL A 374 -18.21 0.37 0.03
CA VAL A 374 -18.02 1.83 -0.04
C VAL A 374 -17.83 2.21 -1.50
N ILE A 375 -18.69 3.08 -2.00
CA ILE A 375 -18.74 3.46 -3.41
C ILE A 375 -18.41 4.94 -3.52
N LEU A 376 -17.31 5.25 -4.20
CA LEU A 376 -16.87 6.62 -4.47
C LEU A 376 -17.63 7.14 -5.70
N MET A 377 -18.48 8.14 -5.49
CA MET A 377 -19.31 8.72 -6.52
C MET A 377 -18.95 10.19 -6.71
N THR A 378 -18.07 10.45 -7.66
CA THR A 378 -17.52 11.78 -8.03
C THR A 378 -17.95 12.16 -9.43
N ASP A 379 -17.91 13.45 -9.73
CA ASP A 379 -18.18 13.98 -11.06
C ASP A 379 -17.17 13.42 -12.09
N ALA A 380 -17.56 13.44 -13.36
CA ALA A 380 -16.75 12.90 -14.46
C ALA A 380 -15.71 13.89 -15.00
N ASP A 381 -15.42 14.95 -14.26
CA ASP A 381 -14.45 16.00 -14.61
C ASP A 381 -13.09 15.79 -13.91
N VAL A 382 -12.16 16.73 -14.13
CA VAL A 382 -10.81 16.70 -13.55
C VAL A 382 -10.82 16.89 -12.04
N ASP A 383 -11.74 17.67 -11.50
CA ASP A 383 -11.88 17.90 -10.06
C ASP A 383 -12.42 16.65 -9.36
N GLY A 384 -13.44 15.99 -9.93
CA GLY A 384 -13.95 14.72 -9.44
C GLY A 384 -12.90 13.61 -9.50
N ALA A 385 -12.07 13.56 -10.54
CA ALA A 385 -10.94 12.64 -10.62
C ALA A 385 -9.92 12.88 -9.50
N HIS A 386 -9.63 14.15 -9.18
CA HIS A 386 -8.75 14.52 -8.08
C HIS A 386 -9.36 14.17 -6.72
N ILE A 387 -10.65 14.44 -6.50
CA ILE A 387 -11.35 14.07 -5.26
C ILE A 387 -11.33 12.56 -5.06
N ARG A 388 -11.59 11.78 -6.12
CA ARG A 388 -11.50 10.32 -6.08
C ARG A 388 -10.09 9.85 -5.71
N THR A 389 -9.05 10.47 -6.27
CA THR A 389 -7.65 10.16 -5.93
C THR A 389 -7.34 10.46 -4.46
N LEU A 390 -7.82 11.57 -3.91
CA LEU A 390 -7.66 11.91 -2.49
C LEU A 390 -8.38 10.90 -1.57
N LEU A 391 -9.59 10.49 -1.95
CA LEU A 391 -10.34 9.45 -1.23
C LEU A 391 -9.61 8.11 -1.28
N LEU A 392 -9.13 7.69 -2.45
CA LEU A 392 -8.34 6.46 -2.60
C LEU A 392 -7.06 6.52 -1.77
N THR A 393 -6.39 7.68 -1.69
CA THR A 393 -5.23 7.89 -0.82
C THR A 393 -5.60 7.68 0.66
N LEU A 394 -6.76 8.19 1.11
CA LEU A 394 -7.24 7.97 2.48
C LEU A 394 -7.51 6.49 2.77
N PHE A 395 -8.22 5.79 1.87
CA PHE A 395 -8.48 4.35 2.03
C PHE A 395 -7.20 3.53 1.97
N PHE A 396 -6.31 3.82 1.05
CA PHE A 396 -5.05 3.11 0.89
C PHE A 396 -4.14 3.26 2.11
N ARG A 397 -4.04 4.48 2.66
CA ARG A 397 -3.11 4.76 3.79
C ARG A 397 -3.68 4.38 5.15
N TYR A 398 -4.99 4.49 5.37
CA TYR A 398 -5.58 4.39 6.70
C TYR A 398 -6.68 3.33 6.83
N MET A 399 -7.18 2.80 5.74
CA MET A 399 -8.26 1.79 5.70
C MET A 399 -7.97 0.70 4.65
N ARG A 400 -6.70 0.35 4.44
CA ARG A 400 -6.23 -0.62 3.44
C ARG A 400 -6.99 -1.95 3.47
N PRO A 401 -7.31 -2.56 4.64
CA PRO A 401 -8.08 -3.81 4.66
C PRO A 401 -9.44 -3.73 3.98
N MET A 402 -10.05 -2.53 3.83
CA MET A 402 -11.27 -2.37 3.02
C MET A 402 -11.03 -2.62 1.53
N ILE A 403 -9.86 -2.21 1.02
CA ILE A 403 -9.47 -2.43 -0.38
C ILE A 403 -9.11 -3.90 -0.58
N GLU A 404 -8.30 -4.48 0.31
CA GLU A 404 -7.89 -5.88 0.28
C GLU A 404 -9.09 -6.84 0.35
N ALA A 405 -10.10 -6.52 1.16
CA ALA A 405 -11.37 -7.26 1.22
C ALA A 405 -12.29 -6.98 0.01
N GLY A 406 -11.87 -6.13 -0.95
CA GLY A 406 -12.65 -5.79 -2.13
C GLY A 406 -13.94 -5.04 -1.84
N ARG A 407 -13.99 -4.26 -0.74
CA ARG A 407 -15.18 -3.50 -0.33
C ARG A 407 -15.19 -2.06 -0.85
N VAL A 408 -14.16 -1.60 -1.56
CA VAL A 408 -14.08 -0.24 -2.12
C VAL A 408 -14.32 -0.26 -3.62
N PHE A 409 -15.17 0.63 -4.10
CA PHE A 409 -15.57 0.73 -5.49
C PHE A 409 -15.59 2.19 -5.95
N ALA A 410 -15.37 2.40 -7.24
CA ALA A 410 -15.67 3.66 -7.91
C ALA A 410 -16.93 3.48 -8.78
N ALA A 411 -17.89 4.38 -8.65
CA ALA A 411 -19.03 4.43 -9.54
C ALA A 411 -18.58 4.91 -10.92
N VAL A 412 -19.21 4.37 -11.96
CA VAL A 412 -19.00 4.76 -13.35
C VAL A 412 -20.30 5.32 -13.89
N PRO A 413 -20.58 6.63 -13.70
CA PRO A 413 -21.74 7.27 -14.30
C PRO A 413 -21.57 7.37 -15.83
N PRO A 414 -22.66 7.46 -16.60
CA PRO A 414 -22.58 7.66 -18.03
C PRO A 414 -22.05 9.07 -18.35
N LEU A 415 -21.30 9.17 -19.45
CA LEU A 415 -20.82 10.45 -19.98
C LEU A 415 -21.84 11.10 -20.92
N HIS A 416 -22.62 10.30 -21.65
CA HIS A 416 -23.57 10.81 -22.62
C HIS A 416 -24.92 10.13 -22.53
N ARG A 417 -25.96 10.88 -22.90
CA ARG A 417 -27.34 10.44 -23.05
C ARG A 417 -27.82 10.73 -24.48
N ILE A 418 -28.32 9.70 -25.16
CA ILE A 418 -28.84 9.77 -26.52
C ILE A 418 -30.34 9.48 -26.48
N GLU A 419 -31.17 10.43 -26.89
CA GLU A 419 -32.60 10.22 -27.06
C GLU A 419 -32.91 9.75 -28.49
N VAL A 420 -33.25 8.50 -28.65
CA VAL A 420 -33.62 7.91 -29.93
C VAL A 420 -35.11 8.05 -30.16
N SER A 421 -35.48 8.66 -31.26
CA SER A 421 -36.88 8.91 -31.63
C SER A 421 -37.61 7.59 -31.92
N GLY A 422 -38.84 7.50 -31.47
CA GLY A 422 -39.72 6.41 -31.87
C GLY A 422 -40.19 6.60 -33.32
N SER A 423 -40.28 5.52 -34.09
CA SER A 423 -40.84 5.53 -35.46
C SER A 423 -41.72 4.30 -35.67
N GLY A 424 -42.96 4.49 -36.05
CA GLY A 424 -43.94 3.43 -36.27
C GLY A 424 -44.23 2.63 -35.00
N ARG A 425 -43.95 1.31 -35.02
CA ARG A 425 -44.11 0.40 -33.85
C ARG A 425 -42.96 0.48 -32.81
N ARG A 426 -41.89 1.21 -33.10
CA ARG A 426 -40.71 1.34 -32.18
C ARG A 426 -40.93 2.46 -31.19
N LYS A 427 -40.77 2.18 -29.91
CA LYS A 427 -40.89 3.15 -28.82
C LYS A 427 -39.65 4.10 -28.80
N LYS A 428 -39.84 5.27 -28.19
CA LYS A 428 -38.69 6.13 -27.81
C LYS A 428 -37.78 5.32 -26.87
N GLU A 429 -36.49 5.53 -27.04
CA GLU A 429 -35.46 4.83 -26.29
C GLU A 429 -34.40 5.83 -25.82
N ILE A 430 -33.88 5.65 -24.62
CA ILE A 430 -32.75 6.40 -24.11
C ILE A 430 -31.57 5.43 -24.08
N ILE A 431 -30.46 5.84 -24.67
CA ILE A 431 -29.22 5.08 -24.65
C ILE A 431 -28.17 5.90 -23.91
N TYR A 432 -27.52 5.28 -22.94
CA TYR A 432 -26.39 5.87 -22.22
C TYR A 432 -25.09 5.31 -22.76
N THR A 433 -24.05 6.14 -22.83
CA THR A 433 -22.70 5.72 -23.21
C THR A 433 -21.69 6.21 -22.17
N TYR A 434 -20.66 5.40 -21.94
CA TYR A 434 -19.70 5.58 -20.84
C TYR A 434 -18.32 6.02 -21.33
N SER A 435 -18.14 6.13 -22.64
CA SER A 435 -16.95 6.70 -23.27
C SER A 435 -17.27 7.41 -24.58
N ASP A 436 -16.37 8.29 -25.05
CA ASP A 436 -16.50 8.96 -26.33
C ASP A 436 -16.45 7.96 -27.50
N GLU A 437 -15.65 6.90 -27.39
CA GLU A 437 -15.59 5.81 -28.38
C GLU A 437 -16.90 5.05 -28.47
N GLU A 438 -17.52 4.75 -27.32
CA GLU A 438 -18.84 4.10 -27.27
C GLU A 438 -19.92 4.99 -27.87
N LEU A 439 -19.86 6.31 -27.64
CA LEU A 439 -20.74 7.29 -28.28
C LEU A 439 -20.64 7.20 -29.81
N VAL A 440 -19.43 7.35 -30.36
CA VAL A 440 -19.21 7.30 -31.81
C VAL A 440 -19.69 5.99 -32.42
N THR A 441 -19.41 4.88 -31.76
CA THR A 441 -19.84 3.54 -32.21
C THR A 441 -21.36 3.40 -32.18
N THR A 442 -22.00 3.91 -31.15
CA THR A 442 -23.46 3.87 -30.97
C THR A 442 -24.16 4.77 -32.00
N LEU A 443 -23.66 5.98 -32.24
CA LEU A 443 -24.20 6.87 -33.25
C LEU A 443 -24.12 6.24 -34.65
N ARG A 444 -22.98 5.69 -35.05
CA ARG A 444 -22.81 4.96 -36.32
C ARG A 444 -23.78 3.79 -36.46
N ARG A 445 -24.03 3.05 -35.35
CA ARG A 445 -24.99 1.93 -35.32
C ARG A 445 -26.42 2.43 -35.54
N LEU A 446 -26.81 3.54 -34.92
CA LEU A 446 -28.15 4.15 -35.06
C LEU A 446 -28.36 4.68 -36.48
N GLU A 447 -27.38 5.36 -37.08
CA GLU A 447 -27.39 5.84 -38.45
C GLU A 447 -27.57 4.70 -39.46
N ARG A 448 -26.77 3.61 -39.32
CA ARG A 448 -26.91 2.42 -40.19
C ARG A 448 -28.27 1.72 -40.04
N ALA A 449 -28.87 1.82 -38.85
CA ALA A 449 -30.20 1.27 -38.57
C ALA A 449 -31.34 2.21 -39.02
N GLY A 450 -31.02 3.38 -39.60
CA GLY A 450 -31.97 4.41 -40.03
C GLY A 450 -32.80 4.98 -38.88
N ARG A 451 -32.22 5.04 -37.67
CA ARG A 451 -32.88 5.59 -36.48
C ARG A 451 -32.53 7.06 -36.30
N SER A 452 -33.55 7.88 -36.12
CA SER A 452 -33.41 9.29 -35.82
C SER A 452 -33.17 9.48 -34.32
N PHE A 453 -32.23 10.32 -33.94
CA PHE A 453 -31.89 10.64 -32.55
C PHE A 453 -31.69 12.15 -32.41
N LYS A 454 -31.86 12.67 -31.19
CA LYS A 454 -31.51 14.04 -30.84
C LYS A 454 -29.99 14.16 -30.64
N GLU A 455 -29.48 15.39 -30.68
CA GLU A 455 -28.10 15.69 -30.32
C GLU A 455 -27.79 15.08 -28.96
N PRO A 456 -26.68 14.28 -28.83
CA PRO A 456 -26.30 13.67 -27.58
C PRO A 456 -26.04 14.71 -26.51
N GLN A 457 -26.64 14.53 -25.34
CA GLN A 457 -26.37 15.34 -24.15
C GLN A 457 -25.13 14.80 -23.45
N ARG A 458 -24.11 15.62 -23.20
CA ARG A 458 -22.97 15.28 -22.38
C ARG A 458 -23.23 15.68 -20.93
N TYR A 459 -23.01 14.78 -20.00
CA TYR A 459 -23.04 15.06 -18.57
C TYR A 459 -21.65 15.50 -18.09
N LYS A 460 -21.53 16.68 -17.50
CA LYS A 460 -20.31 17.18 -16.88
C LYS A 460 -20.21 16.80 -15.42
N GLY A 461 -21.34 16.64 -14.73
CA GLY A 461 -21.40 16.25 -13.35
C GLY A 461 -22.70 15.53 -12.97
N LEU A 462 -22.69 14.87 -11.83
CA LEU A 462 -23.83 14.12 -11.26
C LEU A 462 -25.05 15.01 -10.99
N GLY A 463 -24.82 16.30 -10.75
CA GLY A 463 -25.88 17.28 -10.51
C GLY A 463 -26.71 17.61 -11.76
N GLU A 464 -26.26 17.25 -12.95
CA GLU A 464 -26.99 17.44 -14.21
C GLU A 464 -27.99 16.30 -14.51
N MET A 465 -27.89 15.21 -13.77
CA MET A 465 -28.80 14.07 -13.89
C MET A 465 -30.02 14.25 -12.98
N ASP A 466 -31.18 13.87 -13.46
CA ASP A 466 -32.34 13.73 -12.59
C ASP A 466 -32.25 12.44 -11.73
N ALA A 467 -33.08 12.36 -10.71
CA ALA A 467 -33.04 11.25 -9.74
C ALA A 467 -33.29 9.87 -10.40
N HIS A 468 -34.13 9.81 -11.42
CA HIS A 468 -34.42 8.56 -12.13
C HIS A 468 -33.22 8.11 -12.96
N GLN A 469 -32.59 9.05 -13.66
CA GLN A 469 -31.40 8.78 -14.47
C GLN A 469 -30.25 8.29 -13.57
N LEU A 470 -30.00 8.97 -12.44
CA LEU A 470 -28.98 8.60 -11.49
C LEU A 470 -29.26 7.23 -10.85
N ALA A 471 -30.51 6.93 -10.52
CA ALA A 471 -30.92 5.62 -10.02
C ALA A 471 -30.60 4.54 -11.04
N GLU A 472 -31.17 4.66 -12.24
CA GLU A 472 -31.11 3.65 -13.31
C GLU A 472 -29.67 3.36 -13.77
N THR A 473 -28.81 4.39 -13.87
CA THR A 473 -27.47 4.23 -14.47
C THR A 473 -26.35 3.99 -13.46
N THR A 474 -26.51 4.47 -12.20
CA THR A 474 -25.38 4.59 -11.28
C THR A 474 -25.65 3.96 -9.90
N MET A 475 -26.91 3.90 -9.43
CA MET A 475 -27.21 3.46 -8.08
C MET A 475 -27.91 2.09 -8.01
N GLU A 476 -28.77 1.74 -8.96
CA GLU A 476 -29.47 0.45 -8.98
C GLU A 476 -28.49 -0.71 -9.21
N PRO A 477 -28.44 -1.71 -8.31
CA PRO A 477 -27.49 -2.81 -8.39
C PRO A 477 -27.53 -3.61 -9.70
N GLU A 478 -28.71 -3.70 -10.34
CA GLU A 478 -28.92 -4.49 -11.55
C GLU A 478 -28.39 -3.83 -12.82
N HIS A 479 -28.29 -2.50 -12.84
CA HIS A 479 -27.97 -1.74 -14.06
C HIS A 479 -26.65 -0.97 -13.98
N ARG A 480 -26.22 -0.61 -12.76
CA ARG A 480 -25.03 0.20 -12.54
C ARG A 480 -23.72 -0.51 -12.90
N THR A 481 -22.73 0.26 -13.31
CA THR A 481 -21.36 -0.21 -13.45
C THR A 481 -20.51 0.31 -12.28
N LEU A 482 -19.85 -0.61 -11.57
CA LEU A 482 -18.90 -0.32 -10.50
C LEU A 482 -17.52 -0.86 -10.88
N ARG A 483 -16.50 -0.03 -10.74
CA ARG A 483 -15.12 -0.47 -10.81
C ARG A 483 -14.66 -0.82 -9.41
N ARG A 484 -14.41 -2.11 -9.15
CA ARG A 484 -13.80 -2.55 -7.90
C ARG A 484 -12.36 -2.07 -7.83
N ILE A 485 -11.96 -1.52 -6.69
CA ILE A 485 -10.57 -1.17 -6.40
C ILE A 485 -9.94 -2.37 -5.72
N THR A 486 -8.90 -2.90 -6.33
CA THR A 486 -8.17 -4.08 -5.84
C THR A 486 -6.70 -3.74 -5.67
N LEU A 487 -6.07 -4.42 -4.75
CA LEU A 487 -4.63 -4.53 -4.62
C LEU A 487 -4.30 -5.99 -4.94
N GLY A 488 -3.43 -6.21 -5.89
CA GLY A 488 -3.00 -7.55 -6.28
C GLY A 488 -1.91 -8.09 -5.38
N ASP A 489 -0.90 -8.68 -6.00
CA ASP A 489 0.23 -9.25 -5.28
C ASP A 489 1.17 -8.18 -4.69
N GLU A 490 2.26 -8.60 -4.08
CA GLU A 490 3.23 -7.72 -3.44
C GLU A 490 3.91 -6.75 -4.44
N ALA A 491 4.02 -7.13 -5.71
CA ALA A 491 4.60 -6.28 -6.74
C ALA A 491 3.62 -5.15 -7.12
N GLU A 492 2.35 -5.46 -7.31
CA GLU A 492 1.30 -4.46 -7.56
C GLU A 492 1.12 -3.52 -6.36
N LEU A 493 1.24 -4.05 -5.13
CA LEU A 493 1.20 -3.22 -3.93
C LEU A 493 2.36 -2.21 -3.91
N THR A 494 3.57 -2.66 -4.20
CA THR A 494 4.76 -1.79 -4.27
C THR A 494 4.61 -0.74 -5.36
N GLU A 495 4.08 -1.13 -6.51
CA GLU A 495 3.79 -0.18 -7.61
C GLU A 495 2.74 0.85 -7.20
N ALA A 496 1.65 0.42 -6.56
CA ALA A 496 0.63 1.32 -6.04
C ALA A 496 1.21 2.33 -5.03
N GLU A 497 2.07 1.89 -4.10
CA GLU A 497 2.76 2.77 -3.15
C GLU A 497 3.62 3.81 -3.87
N ASN A 498 4.39 3.39 -4.88
CA ASN A 498 5.21 4.29 -5.69
C ASN A 498 4.35 5.31 -6.46
N VAL A 499 3.24 4.89 -7.03
CA VAL A 499 2.30 5.77 -7.75
C VAL A 499 1.66 6.78 -6.79
N PHE A 500 1.22 6.35 -5.59
CA PHE A 500 0.68 7.28 -4.59
C PHE A 500 1.75 8.27 -4.11
N GLU A 501 2.99 7.84 -3.88
CA GLU A 501 4.06 8.77 -3.51
C GLU A 501 4.40 9.73 -4.65
N LEU A 502 4.48 9.25 -5.88
CA LEU A 502 4.73 10.08 -7.06
C LEU A 502 3.65 11.16 -7.24
N LEU A 503 2.37 10.76 -7.20
CA LEU A 503 1.26 11.66 -7.51
C LEU A 503 0.88 12.54 -6.32
N MET A 504 0.87 11.99 -5.10
CA MET A 504 0.32 12.62 -3.90
C MET A 504 1.39 13.02 -2.88
N GLY A 505 2.63 12.55 -3.01
CA GLY A 505 3.75 12.84 -2.13
C GLY A 505 4.25 14.29 -2.21
N SER A 506 5.25 14.62 -1.40
CA SER A 506 5.81 15.97 -1.27
C SER A 506 6.82 16.33 -2.37
N ALA A 507 7.46 15.34 -3.01
CA ALA A 507 8.45 15.55 -4.06
C ALA A 507 7.80 16.09 -5.34
N VAL A 508 8.27 17.25 -5.80
CA VAL A 508 7.72 17.93 -6.98
C VAL A 508 8.40 17.48 -8.27
N GLU A 509 9.71 17.27 -8.23
CA GLU A 509 10.50 16.97 -9.42
C GLU A 509 10.08 15.66 -10.11
N PRO A 510 9.94 14.52 -9.42
CA PRO A 510 9.51 13.28 -10.05
C PRO A 510 8.11 13.39 -10.69
N ARG A 511 7.20 14.13 -10.02
CA ARG A 511 5.85 14.38 -10.56
C ARG A 511 5.87 15.25 -11.81
N ARG A 512 6.70 16.29 -11.82
CA ARG A 512 6.88 17.13 -13.01
C ARG A 512 7.41 16.32 -14.18
N ASP A 513 8.42 15.47 -13.93
CA ASP A 513 9.05 14.65 -14.96
C ASP A 513 8.05 13.61 -15.51
N PHE A 514 7.23 13.01 -14.64
CA PHE A 514 6.13 12.13 -15.04
C PHE A 514 5.10 12.85 -15.94
N ILE A 515 4.70 14.08 -15.56
CA ILE A 515 3.76 14.87 -16.37
C ILE A 515 4.37 15.22 -17.72
N ILE A 516 5.64 15.60 -17.77
CA ILE A 516 6.34 15.94 -19.03
C ILE A 516 6.42 14.71 -19.93
N ALA A 517 6.78 13.54 -19.37
CA ALA A 517 6.87 12.29 -20.13
C ALA A 517 5.51 11.87 -20.71
N GLY A 518 4.41 12.03 -19.93
CA GLY A 518 3.05 11.68 -20.35
C GLY A 518 2.34 12.76 -21.18
N ALA A 519 2.91 13.95 -21.34
CA ALA A 519 2.22 15.08 -21.97
C ALA A 519 1.87 14.86 -23.46
N ALA A 520 2.60 13.99 -24.16
CA ALA A 520 2.33 13.63 -25.54
C ALA A 520 1.08 12.76 -25.72
N ASP A 521 0.72 11.99 -24.69
CA ASP A 521 -0.37 11.01 -24.72
C ASP A 521 -1.68 11.58 -24.16
N VAL A 522 -1.64 12.80 -23.62
CA VAL A 522 -2.83 13.44 -23.04
C VAL A 522 -3.69 14.08 -24.12
N ASP A 523 -4.92 13.60 -24.20
CA ASP A 523 -5.97 14.23 -24.99
C ASP A 523 -6.33 15.60 -24.40
N ARG A 524 -6.04 16.67 -25.15
CA ARG A 524 -6.26 18.05 -24.70
C ARG A 524 -7.74 18.37 -24.46
N GLU A 525 -8.67 17.67 -25.10
CA GLU A 525 -10.10 17.83 -24.89
C GLU A 525 -10.58 17.32 -23.51
N ARG A 526 -9.76 16.51 -22.83
CA ARG A 526 -10.01 16.04 -21.46
C ARG A 526 -9.49 16.98 -20.38
N ILE A 527 -8.72 18.00 -20.75
CA ILE A 527 -8.25 19.03 -19.85
C ILE A 527 -9.22 20.19 -19.99
N ASP A 528 -10.14 20.35 -19.03
CA ASP A 528 -10.95 21.55 -18.92
C ASP A 528 -10.03 22.74 -18.61
N ALA A 529 -9.69 23.51 -19.64
CA ALA A 529 -8.94 24.75 -19.55
C ALA A 529 -9.89 25.93 -19.34
#